data_df4103187ef5a4874fd3f807a1396a7d
#
_entry.id   df4103187ef5a4874fd3f807a1396a7d
#
_cell.length_a   1.000
_cell.length_b   1.000
_cell.length_c   1.000
_cell.angle_alpha   90.00
_cell.angle_beta   90.00
_cell.angle_gamma   90.00
#
_symmetry.space_group_name_H-M   'P 1'
#
loop_
_entity.id
_entity.type
_entity.pdbx_description
1 polymer ?
#
loop_
_entity_poly.entity_id
_entity_poly.type
_entity_poly.pdbx_seq_one_letter_code
_entity_poly.pdbx_strand_id
1 'polypeptide(L)'
;MLQNWKFFFGKVNQTTRDVLESAVGLCSSRTHYEVEIEHYLMKLLDESDSDFQHIVKHFGIDKSRLSAELSRSLDRMKTGNGRGPVLSQMIVRMLTESWLLGSVDYGAGQIRSGFTVMALFSNEDLTRLVRDVSKELQKIQPDDLRQNLLQIVAGSHEDSITAAAEEPGTAPAGTDRPRTAGGKTPNLDQYTINLSERAKAGKIDPVL
;
A
#
# COMPACT_ATOMS: atom_id res chain seq x y z
N MET A 1 -20.82 8.09 -3.82
CA MET A 1 -19.47 8.09 -3.27
C MET A 1 -19.00 6.73 -2.71
N LEU A 2 -19.86 5.72 -2.61
CA LEU A 2 -19.51 4.39 -2.04
C LEU A 2 -18.85 3.40 -3.03
N GLN A 3 -18.62 3.78 -4.30
CA GLN A 3 -18.07 2.87 -5.31
C GLN A 3 -16.53 2.76 -5.31
N ASN A 4 -15.81 3.77 -4.81
CA ASN A 4 -14.34 3.78 -4.89
C ASN A 4 -13.64 2.87 -3.87
N TRP A 5 -14.25 2.60 -2.72
CA TRP A 5 -13.61 1.77 -1.69
C TRP A 5 -13.47 0.30 -2.12
N LYS A 6 -14.45 -0.25 -2.89
CA LYS A 6 -14.34 -1.60 -3.46
C LYS A 6 -13.12 -1.77 -4.38
N PHE A 7 -12.76 -0.69 -5.07
CA PHE A 7 -11.55 -0.68 -5.90
C PHE A 7 -10.29 -0.87 -5.05
N PHE A 8 -10.18 -0.14 -3.93
CA PHE A 8 -9.02 -0.24 -3.06
C PHE A 8 -8.90 -1.59 -2.35
N PHE A 9 -10.03 -2.22 -1.99
CA PHE A 9 -10.01 -3.56 -1.40
C PHE A 9 -9.36 -4.64 -2.28
N GLY A 10 -9.41 -4.47 -3.59
CA GLY A 10 -8.70 -5.34 -4.54
C GLY A 10 -7.22 -4.96 -4.74
N LYS A 11 -6.81 -3.79 -4.22
CA LYS A 11 -5.47 -3.26 -4.40
C LYS A 11 -4.60 -3.24 -3.13
N VAL A 12 -5.20 -3.37 -1.96
CA VAL A 12 -4.46 -3.50 -0.71
C VAL A 12 -4.00 -4.94 -0.51
N ASN A 13 -2.81 -5.11 0.07
CA ASN A 13 -2.35 -6.42 0.51
C ASN A 13 -3.18 -6.94 1.70
N GLN A 14 -2.95 -8.17 2.11
CA GLN A 14 -3.74 -8.80 3.18
C GLN A 14 -3.60 -8.05 4.50
N THR A 15 -2.39 -7.70 4.91
CA THR A 15 -2.11 -6.94 6.15
C THR A 15 -2.89 -5.62 6.19
N THR A 16 -2.77 -4.81 5.14
CA THR A 16 -3.48 -3.52 5.07
C THR A 16 -5.00 -3.71 5.07
N ARG A 17 -5.52 -4.78 4.47
CA ARG A 17 -6.94 -5.12 4.49
C ARG A 17 -7.41 -5.46 5.89
N ASP A 18 -6.72 -6.34 6.59
CA ASP A 18 -7.07 -6.79 7.94
C ASP A 18 -7.02 -5.61 8.94
N VAL A 19 -6.04 -4.72 8.77
CA VAL A 19 -5.94 -3.46 9.53
C VAL A 19 -7.13 -2.55 9.27
N LEU A 20 -7.54 -2.36 8.01
CA LEU A 20 -8.71 -1.53 7.68
C LEU A 20 -10.01 -2.11 8.25
N GLU A 21 -10.21 -3.43 8.17
CA GLU A 21 -11.36 -4.11 8.75
C GLU A 21 -11.36 -3.98 10.28
N SER A 22 -10.20 -4.14 10.92
CA SER A 22 -10.02 -3.94 12.37
C SER A 22 -10.27 -2.49 12.78
N ALA A 23 -9.89 -1.52 11.95
CA ALA A 23 -10.15 -0.09 12.16
C ALA A 23 -11.67 0.22 12.10
N VAL A 24 -12.40 -0.42 11.16
CA VAL A 24 -13.88 -0.34 11.11
C VAL A 24 -14.49 -0.91 12.40
N GLY A 25 -13.99 -2.04 12.88
CA GLY A 25 -14.41 -2.65 14.14
C GLY A 25 -14.17 -1.73 15.34
N LEU A 26 -12.99 -1.11 15.42
CA LEU A 26 -12.64 -0.13 16.48
C LEU A 26 -13.56 1.10 16.43
N CYS A 27 -13.81 1.65 15.23
CA CYS A 27 -14.70 2.78 15.03
C CYS A 27 -16.12 2.46 15.50
N SER A 28 -16.64 1.27 15.12
CA SER A 28 -17.97 0.79 15.54
C SER A 28 -18.08 0.62 17.06
N SER A 29 -17.07 0.01 17.69
CA SER A 29 -17.07 -0.24 19.14
C SER A 29 -17.05 1.05 19.97
N ARG A 30 -16.46 2.12 19.41
CA ARG A 30 -16.45 3.45 20.00
C ARG A 30 -17.63 4.32 19.57
N THR A 31 -18.54 3.80 18.75
CA THR A 31 -19.71 4.52 18.20
C THR A 31 -19.33 5.79 17.44
N HIS A 32 -18.14 5.83 16.79
CA HIS A 32 -17.73 6.94 15.96
C HIS A 32 -18.44 6.91 14.60
N TYR A 33 -18.52 8.04 13.92
CA TYR A 33 -19.26 8.18 12.65
C TYR A 33 -18.43 7.77 11.44
N GLU A 34 -17.14 8.06 11.45
CA GLU A 34 -16.22 7.82 10.34
C GLU A 34 -14.96 7.11 10.83
N VAL A 35 -14.45 6.22 9.99
CA VAL A 35 -13.15 5.61 10.22
C VAL A 35 -12.08 6.60 9.78
N GLU A 36 -11.37 7.16 10.75
CA GLU A 36 -10.31 8.15 10.55
C GLU A 36 -8.92 7.51 10.56
N ILE A 37 -7.91 8.28 10.18
CA ILE A 37 -6.50 7.84 10.14
C ILE A 37 -6.04 7.29 11.50
N GLU A 38 -6.53 7.86 12.60
CA GLU A 38 -6.19 7.40 13.95
C GLU A 38 -6.68 5.99 14.25
N HIS A 39 -7.87 5.60 13.76
CA HIS A 39 -8.35 4.23 13.89
C HIS A 39 -7.44 3.26 13.14
N TYR A 40 -7.06 3.65 11.91
CA TYR A 40 -6.16 2.87 11.08
C TYR A 40 -4.78 2.71 11.71
N LEU A 41 -4.15 3.81 12.14
CA LEU A 41 -2.83 3.79 12.77
C LEU A 41 -2.82 3.03 14.09
N MET A 42 -3.90 3.13 14.90
CA MET A 42 -4.04 2.36 16.13
C MET A 42 -4.02 0.86 15.84
N LYS A 43 -4.75 0.41 14.81
CA LYS A 43 -4.78 -1.01 14.44
C LYS A 43 -3.50 -1.45 13.73
N LEU A 44 -2.89 -0.58 12.95
CA LEU A 44 -1.60 -0.86 12.33
C LEU A 44 -0.47 -1.00 13.37
N LEU A 45 -0.57 -0.28 14.50
CA LEU A 45 0.38 -0.41 15.60
C LEU A 45 0.27 -1.78 16.32
N ASP A 46 -0.93 -2.39 16.31
CA ASP A 46 -1.17 -3.73 16.88
C ASP A 46 -0.60 -4.85 16.00
N GLU A 47 -0.40 -4.59 14.67
CA GLU A 47 0.14 -5.59 13.75
C GLU A 47 1.62 -5.86 14.00
N SER A 48 1.94 -7.13 14.23
CA SER A 48 3.31 -7.58 14.38
C SER A 48 3.97 -7.77 13.00
N ASP A 49 5.25 -7.41 12.90
CA ASP A 49 6.09 -7.64 11.71
C ASP A 49 5.56 -7.01 10.41
N SER A 50 4.74 -5.94 10.52
CA SER A 50 4.32 -5.11 9.38
C SER A 50 5.44 -4.13 8.98
N ASP A 51 5.36 -3.58 7.76
CA ASP A 51 6.26 -2.50 7.33
C ASP A 51 6.28 -1.35 8.33
N PHE A 52 5.13 -1.02 8.89
CA PHE A 52 5.02 0.04 9.89
C PHE A 52 5.87 -0.24 11.13
N GLN A 53 5.95 -1.49 11.58
CA GLN A 53 6.79 -1.85 12.73
C GLN A 53 8.27 -1.63 12.44
N HIS A 54 8.70 -1.91 11.21
CA HIS A 54 10.07 -1.63 10.76
C HIS A 54 10.34 -0.13 10.70
N ILE A 55 9.38 0.66 10.19
CA ILE A 55 9.45 2.13 10.16
C ILE A 55 9.51 2.71 11.58
N VAL A 56 8.65 2.23 12.49
CA VAL A 56 8.63 2.63 13.91
C VAL A 56 9.99 2.39 14.57
N LYS A 57 10.60 1.23 14.31
CA LYS A 57 11.92 0.87 14.82
C LYS A 57 13.02 1.74 14.23
N HIS A 58 12.99 1.97 12.90
CA HIS A 58 14.00 2.77 12.20
C HIS A 58 14.06 4.21 12.72
N PHE A 59 12.91 4.86 12.89
CA PHE A 59 12.83 6.24 13.36
C PHE A 59 12.82 6.38 14.89
N GLY A 60 12.98 5.30 15.64
CA GLY A 60 13.00 5.33 17.11
C GLY A 60 11.70 5.86 17.73
N ILE A 61 10.56 5.49 17.16
CA ILE A 61 9.23 5.88 17.66
C ILE A 61 8.89 5.05 18.89
N ASP A 62 8.47 5.73 19.96
CA ASP A 62 7.96 5.07 21.16
C ASP A 62 6.51 4.63 20.94
N LYS A 63 6.32 3.31 20.81
CA LYS A 63 4.99 2.70 20.56
C LYS A 63 3.97 3.02 21.66
N SER A 64 4.41 3.07 22.93
CA SER A 64 3.53 3.33 24.05
C SER A 64 3.03 4.77 24.04
N ARG A 65 3.92 5.71 23.71
CA ARG A 65 3.56 7.12 23.54
C ARG A 65 2.66 7.34 22.36
N LEU A 66 3.00 6.72 21.21
CA LEU A 66 2.19 6.80 20.00
C LEU A 66 0.77 6.26 20.26
N SER A 67 0.64 5.09 20.88
CA SER A 67 -0.65 4.52 21.26
C SER A 67 -1.46 5.44 22.18
N ALA A 68 -0.80 6.05 23.17
CA ALA A 68 -1.44 7.01 24.08
C ALA A 68 -1.89 8.30 23.36
N GLU A 69 -1.11 8.78 22.39
CA GLU A 69 -1.46 9.97 21.59
C GLU A 69 -2.64 9.69 20.66
N LEU A 70 -2.63 8.54 19.97
CA LEU A 70 -3.73 8.07 19.13
C LEU A 70 -5.02 7.86 19.95
N SER A 71 -4.92 7.21 21.12
CA SER A 71 -6.07 7.02 22.00
C SER A 71 -6.70 8.34 22.43
N ARG A 72 -5.88 9.31 22.82
CA ARG A 72 -6.36 10.66 23.18
C ARG A 72 -7.04 11.40 22.02
N SER A 73 -6.55 11.19 20.80
CA SER A 73 -7.20 11.76 19.61
C SER A 73 -8.56 11.10 19.37
N LEU A 74 -8.64 9.77 19.45
CA LEU A 74 -9.87 9.01 19.33
C LEU A 74 -10.91 9.41 20.41
N ASP A 75 -10.49 9.64 21.65
CA ASP A 75 -11.38 10.03 22.75
C ASP A 75 -12.02 11.42 22.57
N ARG A 76 -11.49 12.26 21.69
CA ARG A 76 -12.04 13.57 21.31
C ARG A 76 -13.06 13.53 20.19
N MET A 77 -13.17 12.40 19.50
CA MET A 77 -14.07 12.25 18.37
C MET A 77 -15.53 12.16 18.82
N LYS A 78 -16.43 12.60 17.93
CA LYS A 78 -17.88 12.52 18.17
C LYS A 78 -18.33 11.06 18.24
N THR A 79 -19.11 10.74 19.26
CA THR A 79 -19.71 9.42 19.50
C THR A 79 -21.22 9.44 19.32
N GLY A 80 -21.84 8.27 19.35
CA GLY A 80 -23.32 8.14 19.27
C GLY A 80 -23.82 7.72 17.88
N ASN A 81 -22.94 7.21 17.01
CA ASN A 81 -23.33 6.64 15.74
C ASN A 81 -24.07 5.30 15.96
N GLY A 82 -25.38 5.27 15.69
CA GLY A 82 -26.19 4.05 15.70
C GLY A 82 -26.22 3.30 14.37
N ARG A 83 -25.49 3.77 13.35
CA ARG A 83 -25.35 3.14 12.03
C ARG A 83 -23.91 2.65 11.85
N GLY A 84 -23.68 1.78 10.88
CA GLY A 84 -22.32 1.37 10.54
C GLY A 84 -21.45 2.57 10.12
N PRO A 85 -20.17 2.64 10.54
CA PRO A 85 -19.28 3.73 10.17
C PRO A 85 -18.97 3.73 8.67
N VAL A 86 -18.62 4.91 8.15
CA VAL A 86 -18.11 5.06 6.78
C VAL A 86 -16.63 5.41 6.82
N LEU A 87 -15.91 5.16 5.74
CA LEU A 87 -14.51 5.61 5.63
C LEU A 87 -14.48 7.14 5.44
N SER A 88 -13.62 7.81 6.19
CA SER A 88 -13.40 9.25 6.02
C SER A 88 -12.72 9.57 4.69
N GLN A 89 -12.82 10.81 4.26
CA GLN A 89 -12.12 11.27 3.06
C GLN A 89 -10.60 11.18 3.21
N MET A 90 -10.07 11.29 4.43
CA MET A 90 -8.63 11.19 4.70
C MET A 90 -8.13 9.76 4.48
N ILE A 91 -8.88 8.73 4.89
CA ILE A 91 -8.55 7.33 4.59
C ILE A 91 -8.57 7.09 3.07
N VAL A 92 -9.59 7.57 2.36
CA VAL A 92 -9.66 7.41 0.90
C VAL A 92 -8.49 8.11 0.21
N ARG A 93 -8.14 9.32 0.66
CA ARG A 93 -6.99 10.06 0.14
C ARG A 93 -5.68 9.33 0.43
N MET A 94 -5.47 8.86 1.66
CA MET A 94 -4.29 8.06 2.03
C MET A 94 -4.13 6.84 1.11
N LEU A 95 -5.19 6.07 0.88
CA LEU A 95 -5.15 4.90 -0.01
C LEU A 95 -4.88 5.28 -1.47
N THR A 96 -5.43 6.40 -1.94
CA THR A 96 -5.19 6.90 -3.30
C THR A 96 -3.73 7.28 -3.49
N GLU A 97 -3.17 8.06 -2.56
CA GLU A 97 -1.75 8.44 -2.58
C GLU A 97 -0.83 7.23 -2.43
N SER A 98 -1.20 6.27 -1.56
CA SER A 98 -0.44 5.02 -1.38
C SER A 98 -0.38 4.21 -2.66
N TRP A 99 -1.49 4.11 -3.39
CA TRP A 99 -1.53 3.44 -4.68
C TRP A 99 -0.67 4.15 -5.72
N LEU A 100 -0.77 5.48 -5.79
CA LEU A 100 0.01 6.26 -6.73
C LEU A 100 1.52 6.11 -6.47
N LEU A 101 1.94 6.32 -5.22
CA LEU A 101 3.34 6.16 -4.81
C LEU A 101 3.84 4.73 -5.05
N GLY A 102 3.12 3.73 -4.58
CA GLY A 102 3.51 2.33 -4.72
C GLY A 102 3.63 1.90 -6.18
N SER A 103 2.66 2.25 -7.02
CA SER A 103 2.64 1.82 -8.42
C SER A 103 3.63 2.59 -9.29
N VAL A 104 3.80 3.90 -9.08
CA VAL A 104 4.66 4.74 -9.93
C VAL A 104 6.11 4.68 -9.50
N ASP A 105 6.38 4.86 -8.21
CA ASP A 105 7.75 4.96 -7.70
C ASP A 105 8.40 3.58 -7.47
N TYR A 106 7.58 2.55 -7.17
CA TYR A 106 8.08 1.21 -6.79
C TYR A 106 7.59 0.07 -7.69
N GLY A 107 6.72 0.34 -8.67
CA GLY A 107 6.17 -0.69 -9.56
C GLY A 107 5.29 -1.72 -8.84
N ALA A 108 4.81 -1.41 -7.64
CA ALA A 108 4.07 -2.35 -6.81
C ALA A 108 2.65 -2.62 -7.34
N GLY A 109 2.25 -3.88 -7.33
CA GLY A 109 0.89 -4.33 -7.70
C GLY A 109 -0.14 -4.20 -6.59
N GLN A 110 0.30 -3.95 -5.35
CA GLN A 110 -0.57 -3.84 -4.17
C GLN A 110 -0.10 -2.73 -3.23
N ILE A 111 -1.05 -2.19 -2.46
CA ILE A 111 -0.77 -1.24 -1.39
C ILE A 111 -0.38 -2.03 -0.15
N ARG A 112 0.83 -1.80 0.36
CA ARG A 112 1.33 -2.33 1.64
C ARG A 112 1.36 -1.23 2.69
N SER A 113 1.47 -1.59 3.97
CA SER A 113 1.39 -0.61 5.07
C SER A 113 2.51 0.44 5.01
N GLY A 114 3.68 0.10 4.49
CA GLY A 114 4.77 1.05 4.26
C GLY A 114 4.38 2.20 3.32
N PHE A 115 3.63 1.91 2.25
CA PHE A 115 3.15 2.94 1.34
C PHE A 115 2.07 3.81 1.98
N THR A 116 1.21 3.25 2.85
CA THR A 116 0.21 4.06 3.56
C THR A 116 0.87 5.06 4.50
N VAL A 117 1.93 4.64 5.20
CA VAL A 117 2.70 5.54 6.06
C VAL A 117 3.40 6.61 5.24
N MET A 118 4.03 6.26 4.11
CA MET A 118 4.66 7.24 3.23
C MET A 118 3.65 8.25 2.68
N ALA A 119 2.44 7.81 2.32
CA ALA A 119 1.36 8.66 1.83
C ALA A 119 0.92 9.72 2.85
N LEU A 120 0.98 9.41 4.15
CA LEU A 120 0.67 10.36 5.22
C LEU A 120 1.59 11.60 5.22
N PHE A 121 2.78 11.48 4.63
CA PHE A 121 3.76 12.57 4.55
C PHE A 121 3.93 13.15 3.15
N SER A 122 3.26 12.63 2.14
CA SER A 122 3.34 13.11 0.75
C SER A 122 2.35 14.23 0.42
N ASN A 123 1.33 14.41 1.27
CA ASN A 123 0.25 15.37 1.08
C ASN A 123 0.15 16.32 2.29
N GLU A 124 -0.01 17.63 2.04
CA GLU A 124 -0.03 18.64 3.12
C GLU A 124 -1.14 18.42 4.15
N ASP A 125 -2.36 18.04 3.69
CA ASP A 125 -3.50 17.82 4.57
C ASP A 125 -3.28 16.61 5.49
N LEU A 126 -2.76 15.50 4.92
CA LEU A 126 -2.43 14.29 5.68
C LEU A 126 -1.27 14.56 6.64
N THR A 127 -0.23 15.27 6.19
CA THR A 127 0.92 15.63 7.03
C THR A 127 0.49 16.51 8.20
N ARG A 128 -0.39 17.49 7.97
CA ARG A 128 -0.94 18.35 9.04
C ARG A 128 -1.69 17.52 10.07
N LEU A 129 -2.60 16.63 9.62
CA LEU A 129 -3.35 15.72 10.49
C LEU A 129 -2.40 14.88 11.35
N VAL A 130 -1.39 14.25 10.74
CA VAL A 130 -0.41 13.43 11.47
C VAL A 130 0.34 14.24 12.53
N ARG A 131 0.74 15.47 12.20
CA ARG A 131 1.43 16.37 13.16
C ARG A 131 0.54 16.78 14.32
N ASP A 132 -0.75 16.99 14.07
CA ASP A 132 -1.71 17.37 15.10
C ASP A 132 -2.06 16.18 16.04
N VAL A 133 -2.06 14.98 15.49
CA VAL A 133 -2.41 13.75 16.22
C VAL A 133 -1.26 13.25 17.09
N SER A 134 -0.02 13.24 16.57
CA SER A 134 1.10 12.60 17.26
C SER A 134 2.42 13.32 17.07
N LYS A 135 3.11 13.55 18.21
CA LYS A 135 4.50 14.05 18.21
C LYS A 135 5.48 12.92 17.86
N GLU A 136 5.15 11.68 18.18
CA GLU A 136 6.01 10.55 17.85
C GLU A 136 6.12 10.35 16.35
N LEU A 137 5.02 10.49 15.59
CA LEU A 137 5.03 10.40 14.14
C LEU A 137 5.79 11.54 13.46
N GLN A 138 5.99 12.68 14.14
CA GLN A 138 6.82 13.79 13.62
C GLN A 138 8.31 13.45 13.53
N LYS A 139 8.75 12.34 14.16
CA LYS A 139 10.13 11.85 14.03
C LYS A 139 10.41 11.24 12.66
N ILE A 140 9.37 10.83 11.94
CA ILE A 140 9.50 10.30 10.58
C ILE A 140 9.95 11.43 9.66
N GLN A 141 11.10 11.25 9.04
CA GLN A 141 11.61 12.16 8.02
C GLN A 141 11.14 11.68 6.65
N PRO A 142 10.28 12.45 5.94
CA PRO A 142 9.67 12.02 4.68
C PRO A 142 10.68 11.67 3.60
N ASP A 143 11.75 12.45 3.47
CA ASP A 143 12.78 12.25 2.46
C ASP A 143 13.58 10.97 2.70
N ASP A 144 13.96 10.71 3.96
CA ASP A 144 14.66 9.48 4.35
C ASP A 144 13.76 8.25 4.15
N LEU A 145 12.50 8.35 4.59
CA LEU A 145 11.53 7.27 4.38
C LEU A 145 11.36 6.95 2.88
N ARG A 146 11.23 7.97 2.02
CA ARG A 146 11.04 7.78 0.58
C ARG A 146 12.27 7.17 -0.10
N GLN A 147 13.48 7.62 0.28
CA GLN A 147 14.71 7.12 -0.32
C GLN A 147 15.06 5.69 0.12
N ASN A 148 14.75 5.35 1.36
CA ASN A 148 15.22 4.12 1.99
C ASN A 148 14.07 3.13 2.33
N LEU A 149 12.84 3.38 1.87
CA LEU A 149 11.67 2.58 2.25
C LEU A 149 11.91 1.08 2.10
N LEU A 150 12.34 0.62 0.93
CA LEU A 150 12.55 -0.81 0.67
C LEU A 150 13.61 -1.44 1.57
N GLN A 151 14.64 -0.67 1.97
CA GLN A 151 15.65 -1.14 2.91
C GLN A 151 15.11 -1.19 4.34
N ILE A 152 14.30 -0.19 4.73
CA ILE A 152 13.70 -0.09 6.06
C ILE A 152 12.73 -1.25 6.29
N VAL A 153 11.89 -1.58 5.29
CA VAL A 153 10.87 -2.62 5.39
C VAL A 153 11.33 -4.01 4.98
N ALA A 154 12.60 -4.15 4.57
CA ALA A 154 13.15 -5.43 4.16
C ALA A 154 13.01 -6.48 5.26
N GLY A 155 12.50 -7.66 4.90
CA GLY A 155 12.26 -8.76 5.82
C GLY A 155 10.98 -8.64 6.66
N SER A 156 10.14 -7.65 6.42
CA SER A 156 8.80 -7.61 6.99
C SER A 156 7.93 -8.77 6.44
N HIS A 157 6.87 -9.11 7.17
CA HIS A 157 5.92 -10.11 6.66
C HIS A 157 5.32 -9.70 5.31
N GLU A 158 5.10 -8.40 5.09
CA GLU A 158 4.56 -7.85 3.85
C GLU A 158 5.53 -7.97 2.68
N ASP A 159 6.84 -7.98 2.93
CA ASP A 159 7.86 -8.12 1.91
C ASP A 159 7.90 -9.55 1.35
N SER A 160 7.76 -10.55 2.21
CA SER A 160 7.73 -11.96 1.81
C SER A 160 6.51 -12.32 0.95
N ILE A 161 5.36 -11.71 1.21
CA ILE A 161 4.14 -11.91 0.41
C ILE A 161 4.28 -11.29 -0.98
N THR A 162 4.93 -10.13 -1.09
CA THR A 162 5.16 -9.45 -2.36
C THR A 162 6.12 -10.24 -3.24
N ALA A 163 7.20 -10.77 -2.66
CA ALA A 163 8.16 -11.64 -3.36
C ALA A 163 7.52 -12.93 -3.86
N ALA A 164 6.62 -13.54 -3.08
CA ALA A 164 5.90 -14.75 -3.48
C ALA A 164 4.85 -14.50 -4.59
N ALA A 165 4.33 -13.28 -4.69
CA ALA A 165 3.37 -12.90 -5.75
C ALA A 165 4.07 -12.57 -7.09
N GLU A 166 5.38 -12.29 -7.06
CA GLU A 166 6.22 -12.05 -8.24
C GLU A 166 6.87 -13.32 -8.81
N GLU A 167 6.80 -14.47 -8.11
CA GLU A 167 7.17 -15.74 -8.72
C GLU A 167 6.16 -16.10 -9.81
N PRO A 168 6.55 -16.17 -11.09
CA PRO A 168 5.65 -16.59 -12.15
C PRO A 168 5.24 -18.03 -11.85
N GLY A 169 3.96 -18.19 -11.53
CA GLY A 169 3.35 -19.47 -11.17
C GLY A 169 3.84 -20.58 -12.06
N THR A 170 4.34 -21.64 -11.46
CA THR A 170 4.58 -22.93 -12.09
C THR A 170 3.26 -23.44 -12.66
N ALA A 171 3.03 -23.16 -13.95
CA ALA A 171 2.03 -23.83 -14.71
C ALA A 171 2.36 -25.33 -14.77
N PRO A 172 1.38 -26.25 -14.68
CA PRO A 172 1.63 -27.68 -14.74
C PRO A 172 2.28 -28.05 -16.07
N ALA A 173 3.31 -28.87 -15.98
CA ALA A 173 4.08 -29.39 -17.10
C ALA A 173 3.17 -30.09 -18.12
N GLY A 174 3.18 -29.60 -19.35
CA GLY A 174 2.57 -30.26 -20.49
C GLY A 174 2.96 -29.59 -21.79
N THR A 175 3.76 -30.33 -22.55
CA THR A 175 4.13 -30.24 -23.97
C THR A 175 5.31 -29.34 -24.35
N ASP A 176 6.35 -30.05 -24.80
CA ASP A 176 7.55 -29.62 -25.50
C ASP A 176 7.28 -28.59 -26.60
N ARG A 177 7.91 -27.40 -26.48
CA ARG A 177 8.24 -26.53 -27.60
C ARG A 177 9.65 -25.98 -27.45
N PRO A 178 10.47 -25.93 -28.51
CA PRO A 178 11.86 -25.55 -28.41
C PRO A 178 12.03 -24.08 -28.04
N ARG A 179 12.86 -23.81 -27.03
CA ARG A 179 13.29 -22.47 -26.63
C ARG A 179 14.24 -21.90 -27.69
N THR A 180 13.82 -20.85 -28.37
CA THR A 180 14.73 -19.97 -29.12
C THR A 180 15.22 -18.89 -28.17
N ALA A 181 16.54 -18.79 -28.01
CA ALA A 181 17.24 -17.80 -27.22
C ALA A 181 17.09 -16.40 -27.81
N GLY A 182 16.71 -15.40 -26.99
CA GLY A 182 16.86 -13.99 -27.33
C GLY A 182 15.64 -13.13 -27.03
N GLY A 183 15.42 -12.74 -25.78
CA GLY A 183 14.47 -11.67 -25.46
C GLY A 183 14.30 -11.52 -23.94
N LYS A 184 14.60 -10.34 -23.41
CA LYS A 184 14.51 -10.03 -21.98
C LYS A 184 13.10 -9.69 -21.48
N THR A 185 12.05 -9.89 -22.30
CA THR A 185 10.66 -9.51 -21.96
C THR A 185 9.63 -10.51 -22.47
N PRO A 186 9.50 -11.70 -21.82
CA PRO A 186 8.60 -12.75 -22.29
C PRO A 186 7.11 -12.34 -22.34
N ASN A 187 6.69 -11.38 -21.56
CA ASN A 187 5.30 -10.88 -21.57
C ASN A 187 5.01 -9.91 -22.73
N LEU A 188 6.02 -9.18 -23.20
CA LEU A 188 5.84 -8.30 -24.37
C LEU A 188 5.77 -9.11 -25.67
N ASP A 189 6.57 -10.19 -25.79
CA ASP A 189 6.62 -11.02 -26.97
C ASP A 189 5.31 -11.81 -27.20
N GLN A 190 4.50 -11.98 -26.15
CA GLN A 190 3.21 -12.66 -26.24
C GLN A 190 2.09 -11.77 -26.82
N TYR A 191 2.20 -10.45 -26.66
CA TYR A 191 1.17 -9.48 -27.04
C TYR A 191 1.60 -8.49 -28.12
N THR A 192 2.88 -8.48 -28.52
CA THR A 192 3.42 -7.61 -29.56
C THR A 192 3.99 -8.42 -30.71
N ILE A 193 3.64 -8.00 -31.92
CA ILE A 193 4.27 -8.56 -33.13
C ILE A 193 5.54 -7.76 -33.36
N ASN A 194 6.71 -8.43 -33.34
CA ASN A 194 7.98 -7.79 -33.62
C ASN A 194 8.04 -7.34 -35.09
N LEU A 195 7.72 -6.06 -35.33
CA LEU A 195 7.67 -5.47 -36.65
C LEU A 195 9.06 -5.46 -37.34
N SER A 196 10.14 -5.40 -36.55
CA SER A 196 11.51 -5.44 -37.09
C SER A 196 11.86 -6.80 -37.66
N GLU A 197 11.41 -7.89 -37.07
CA GLU A 197 11.58 -9.23 -37.65
C GLU A 197 10.70 -9.46 -38.85
N ARG A 198 9.47 -8.95 -38.87
CA ARG A 198 8.59 -9.00 -40.02
C ARG A 198 9.13 -8.19 -41.20
N ALA A 199 9.76 -7.04 -40.95
CA ALA A 199 10.41 -6.23 -41.96
C ALA A 199 11.63 -6.96 -42.58
N LYS A 200 12.45 -7.61 -41.76
CA LYS A 200 13.59 -8.42 -42.22
C LYS A 200 13.14 -9.66 -42.99
N ALA A 201 11.98 -10.22 -42.65
CA ALA A 201 11.39 -11.38 -43.33
C ALA A 201 10.58 -11.02 -44.62
N GLY A 202 10.59 -9.73 -45.04
CA GLY A 202 9.89 -9.27 -46.25
C GLY A 202 8.36 -9.34 -46.18
N LYS A 203 7.78 -9.40 -44.98
CA LYS A 203 6.33 -9.55 -44.75
C LYS A 203 5.63 -8.23 -44.42
N ILE A 204 6.27 -7.10 -44.67
CA ILE A 204 5.69 -5.77 -44.56
C ILE A 204 5.70 -5.13 -45.95
N ASP A 205 4.53 -4.79 -46.48
CA ASP A 205 4.41 -4.06 -47.71
C ASP A 205 5.01 -2.66 -47.55
N PRO A 206 5.90 -2.22 -48.47
CA PRO A 206 6.38 -0.85 -48.46
C PRO A 206 5.22 0.09 -48.79
N VAL A 207 4.89 0.97 -47.89
CA VAL A 207 3.96 2.07 -48.15
C VAL A 207 4.71 3.09 -49.04
N LEU A 208 4.22 3.24 -50.26
CA LEU A 208 4.61 4.29 -51.17
C LEU A 208 3.96 5.62 -50.79
#